data_1a4412f8e06d056724f5e40eec493ce8
#
_entry.id   1a4412f8e06d056724f5e40eec493ce8
#
_cell.length_a   1.000
_cell.length_b   1.000
_cell.length_c   1.000
_cell.angle_alpha   90.00
_cell.angle_beta   90.00
_cell.angle_gamma   90.00
#
_symmetry.space_group_name_H-M   'P 1'
#
loop_
_entity.id
_entity.type
_entity.pdbx_description
1 polymer ?
#
loop_
_entity_poly.entity_id
_entity_poly.type
_entity_poly.pdbx_seq_one_letter_code
_entity_poly.pdbx_strand_id
1 'polypeptide(L)'
;MLVSVVALLVVGTGMVLIPRDSGTPPPRSFSENARLAALEDTLLLRDSAVALADAPGPDAGKPGADDAVTLLTTHARALLDPAGQLPTFPAAGSPTATASSPKATPSAFVTELSRSGQQRLTDAHESDGGMARLLAAVGSAQLLSAEKLAAAWKLPAPTLPTTSRVPATAPAAGSCPSASPSPDADAATTDTALASLVRAQHEAVYVYQVAVKKLGASSVPAAARDLEVHEVLLRQAEDLTGVNCGDVPTGEAGYRLPAKFAKDPAAALADLEASSLPRFGDLVALSTGGTRDWAIDGLLAAGRRSSAWGAALPALPGLELDAGDLPALPTPSGTASPTASIR
;
A
#
# COMPACT_ATOMS: atom_id res chain seq x y z
N MET A 1 16.33 -58.17 -12.56
CA MET A 1 17.65 -57.66 -12.05
C MET A 1 18.12 -56.38 -12.76
N LEU A 2 17.95 -56.23 -14.07
CA LEU A 2 18.42 -55.02 -14.81
C LEU A 2 17.75 -53.72 -14.39
N VAL A 3 16.43 -53.75 -14.15
CA VAL A 3 15.63 -52.53 -13.74
C VAL A 3 16.02 -52.04 -12.36
N SER A 4 16.36 -52.92 -11.42
CA SER A 4 16.79 -52.55 -10.07
C SER A 4 18.16 -51.87 -10.05
N VAL A 5 19.07 -52.24 -10.96
CA VAL A 5 20.40 -51.62 -11.05
C VAL A 5 20.32 -50.22 -11.65
N VAL A 6 19.43 -50.01 -12.65
CA VAL A 6 19.21 -48.69 -13.26
C VAL A 6 18.55 -47.72 -12.26
N ALA A 7 17.58 -48.18 -11.45
CA ALA A 7 16.94 -47.37 -10.43
C ALA A 7 17.94 -46.92 -9.33
N LEU A 8 18.86 -47.80 -8.94
CA LEU A 8 19.90 -47.49 -7.95
C LEU A 8 20.93 -46.49 -8.50
N LEU A 9 21.26 -46.57 -9.81
CA LEU A 9 22.14 -45.62 -10.48
C LEU A 9 21.53 -44.22 -10.61
N VAL A 10 20.22 -44.14 -10.90
CA VAL A 10 19.50 -42.85 -11.00
C VAL A 10 19.37 -42.17 -9.63
N VAL A 11 19.13 -42.95 -8.55
CA VAL A 11 19.09 -42.41 -7.18
C VAL A 11 20.50 -41.99 -6.72
N GLY A 12 21.52 -42.76 -7.08
CA GLY A 12 22.90 -42.42 -6.72
C GLY A 12 23.46 -41.20 -7.43
N THR A 13 23.11 -40.99 -8.71
CA THR A 13 23.55 -39.81 -9.46
C THR A 13 22.72 -38.54 -9.08
N GLY A 14 21.47 -38.70 -8.70
CA GLY A 14 20.64 -37.59 -8.20
C GLY A 14 21.13 -36.99 -6.87
N MET A 15 21.72 -37.81 -5.99
CA MET A 15 22.31 -37.34 -4.73
C MET A 15 23.66 -36.62 -4.88
N VAL A 16 24.38 -36.84 -5.98
CA VAL A 16 25.71 -36.22 -6.23
C VAL A 16 25.56 -34.82 -6.85
N LEU A 17 24.40 -34.52 -7.43
CA LEU A 17 24.13 -33.23 -8.10
C LEU A 17 23.47 -32.18 -7.22
N ILE A 18 23.20 -32.46 -5.95
CA ILE A 18 22.81 -31.40 -5.01
C ILE A 18 24.12 -30.75 -4.54
N PRO A 19 24.45 -29.55 -4.96
CA PRO A 19 25.59 -28.82 -4.43
C PRO A 19 25.42 -28.74 -2.92
N ARG A 20 26.30 -29.40 -2.16
CA ARG A 20 26.45 -29.15 -0.73
C ARG A 20 27.31 -27.92 -0.50
N ASP A 21 27.12 -26.91 -1.30
CA ASP A 21 27.68 -25.63 -0.97
C ASP A 21 26.88 -25.08 0.19
N SER A 22 27.47 -25.18 1.38
CA SER A 22 27.16 -24.27 2.50
C SER A 22 27.58 -22.85 2.12
N GLY A 23 27.16 -22.43 0.91
CA GLY A 23 27.36 -21.11 0.40
C GLY A 23 26.67 -20.11 1.33
N THR A 24 27.33 -19.03 1.64
CA THR A 24 26.73 -17.87 2.27
C THR A 24 25.40 -17.59 1.57
N PRO A 25 24.26 -17.49 2.28
CA PRO A 25 22.99 -17.20 1.66
C PRO A 25 23.14 -15.98 0.73
N PRO A 26 22.52 -15.97 -0.44
CA PRO A 26 22.59 -14.84 -1.34
C PRO A 26 22.16 -13.56 -0.60
N PRO A 27 22.74 -12.40 -0.90
CA PRO A 27 22.32 -11.15 -0.27
C PRO A 27 20.83 -10.92 -0.55
N ARG A 28 20.11 -10.41 0.46
CA ARG A 28 18.70 -10.10 0.34
C ARG A 28 18.47 -9.07 -0.76
N SER A 29 17.37 -9.21 -1.50
CA SER A 29 16.95 -8.21 -2.49
C SER A 29 16.60 -6.87 -1.83
N PHE A 30 16.49 -5.81 -2.64
CA PHE A 30 15.99 -4.52 -2.16
C PHE A 30 14.59 -4.67 -1.53
N SER A 31 13.67 -5.33 -2.22
CA SER A 31 12.29 -5.58 -1.76
C SER A 31 12.24 -6.27 -0.41
N GLU A 32 13.08 -7.27 -0.20
CA GLU A 32 13.14 -7.99 1.07
C GLU A 32 13.69 -7.11 2.20
N ASN A 33 14.72 -6.32 1.94
CA ASN A 33 15.26 -5.38 2.91
C ASN A 33 14.23 -4.28 3.25
N ALA A 34 13.53 -3.74 2.25
CA ALA A 34 12.46 -2.75 2.43
C ALA A 34 11.31 -3.32 3.26
N ARG A 35 10.90 -4.57 2.99
CA ARG A 35 9.86 -5.27 3.77
C ARG A 35 10.26 -5.41 5.24
N LEU A 36 11.50 -5.84 5.51
CA LEU A 36 12.01 -6.02 6.88
C LEU A 36 12.08 -4.69 7.63
N ALA A 37 12.59 -3.64 7.00
CA ALA A 37 12.64 -2.30 7.58
C ALA A 37 11.22 -1.76 7.84
N ALA A 38 10.27 -2.00 6.92
CA ALA A 38 8.88 -1.65 7.10
C ALA A 38 8.24 -2.37 8.29
N LEU A 39 8.52 -3.66 8.47
CA LEU A 39 8.03 -4.44 9.59
C LEU A 39 8.58 -3.91 10.92
N GLU A 40 9.88 -3.65 11.02
CA GLU A 40 10.53 -3.12 12.22
C GLU A 40 9.94 -1.77 12.60
N ASP A 41 9.90 -0.80 11.68
CA ASP A 41 9.29 0.52 11.90
C ASP A 41 7.82 0.40 12.35
N THR A 42 7.04 -0.49 11.72
CA THR A 42 5.63 -0.68 12.02
C THR A 42 5.42 -1.24 13.44
N LEU A 43 6.27 -2.15 13.89
CA LEU A 43 6.21 -2.69 15.25
C LEU A 43 6.55 -1.61 16.29
N LEU A 44 7.58 -0.79 16.06
CA LEU A 44 7.93 0.33 16.94
C LEU A 44 6.80 1.39 17.01
N LEU A 45 6.19 1.71 15.88
CA LEU A 45 5.04 2.61 15.82
C LEU A 45 3.83 2.03 16.56
N ARG A 46 3.57 0.72 16.41
CA ARG A 46 2.50 0.05 17.12
C ARG A 46 2.69 0.13 18.64
N ASP A 47 3.89 -0.11 19.13
CA ASP A 47 4.19 -0.02 20.57
C ASP A 47 4.02 1.42 21.08
N SER A 48 4.39 2.41 20.28
CA SER A 48 4.14 3.83 20.56
C SER A 48 2.64 4.16 20.58
N ALA A 49 1.84 3.59 19.68
CA ALA A 49 0.40 3.76 19.64
C ALA A 49 -0.28 3.14 20.87
N VAL A 50 0.15 1.94 21.30
CA VAL A 50 -0.31 1.28 22.55
C VAL A 50 0.00 2.17 23.76
N ALA A 51 1.23 2.69 23.85
CA ALA A 51 1.61 3.58 24.94
C ALA A 51 0.78 4.86 25.01
N LEU A 52 0.31 5.38 23.84
CA LEU A 52 -0.59 6.54 23.78
C LEU A 52 -2.05 6.17 24.12
N ALA A 53 -2.51 4.99 23.72
CA ALA A 53 -3.84 4.49 24.07
C ALA A 53 -3.98 4.27 25.58
N ASP A 54 -2.93 3.72 26.22
CA ASP A 54 -2.89 3.41 27.65
C ASP A 54 -2.43 4.61 28.52
N ALA A 55 -2.13 5.77 27.91
CA ALA A 55 -1.58 6.91 28.64
C ALA A 55 -2.54 7.44 29.70
N PRO A 56 -2.12 7.64 30.96
CA PRO A 56 -2.94 8.27 31.98
C PRO A 56 -2.92 9.81 31.86
N GLY A 57 -3.91 10.47 32.43
CA GLY A 57 -3.95 11.93 32.56
C GLY A 57 -4.52 12.64 31.33
N PRO A 58 -4.04 13.86 30.99
CA PRO A 58 -4.60 14.68 29.92
C PRO A 58 -4.49 14.08 28.53
N ASP A 59 -3.62 13.08 28.34
CA ASP A 59 -3.46 12.31 27.13
C ASP A 59 -4.24 10.98 27.14
N ALA A 60 -5.02 10.72 28.22
CA ALA A 60 -5.84 9.52 28.33
C ALA A 60 -6.89 9.45 27.23
N GLY A 61 -7.00 8.27 26.59
CA GLY A 61 -8.06 8.00 25.62
C GLY A 61 -8.03 8.93 24.39
N LYS A 62 -6.85 9.30 23.88
CA LYS A 62 -6.74 10.11 22.66
C LYS A 62 -7.55 9.49 21.51
N PRO A 63 -8.49 10.24 20.89
CA PRO A 63 -9.33 9.71 19.81
C PRO A 63 -8.49 9.12 18.68
N GLY A 64 -8.79 7.88 18.29
CA GLY A 64 -8.10 7.20 17.19
C GLY A 64 -6.78 6.52 17.54
N ALA A 65 -6.32 6.54 18.81
CA ALA A 65 -5.13 5.80 19.22
C ALA A 65 -5.33 4.28 19.07
N ASP A 66 -6.48 3.74 19.48
CA ASP A 66 -6.84 2.33 19.30
C ASP A 66 -6.98 1.95 17.81
N ASP A 67 -7.54 2.86 16.99
CA ASP A 67 -7.60 2.68 15.55
C ASP A 67 -6.17 2.55 14.97
N ALA A 68 -5.23 3.37 15.46
CA ALA A 68 -3.83 3.30 15.03
C ALA A 68 -3.16 1.99 15.46
N VAL A 69 -3.43 1.49 16.66
CA VAL A 69 -2.95 0.16 17.10
C VAL A 69 -3.47 -0.94 16.16
N THR A 70 -4.76 -0.90 15.84
CA THR A 70 -5.40 -1.87 14.94
C THR A 70 -4.80 -1.80 13.54
N LEU A 71 -4.65 -0.59 12.99
CA LEU A 71 -4.03 -0.35 11.68
C LEU A 71 -2.60 -0.91 11.62
N LEU A 72 -1.75 -0.52 12.58
CA LEU A 72 -0.35 -0.93 12.62
C LEU A 72 -0.19 -2.44 12.90
N THR A 73 -1.10 -3.04 13.65
CA THR A 73 -1.15 -4.49 13.82
C THR A 73 -1.44 -5.19 12.50
N THR A 74 -2.39 -4.68 11.71
CA THR A 74 -2.71 -5.21 10.38
C THR A 74 -1.53 -5.05 9.43
N HIS A 75 -0.86 -3.89 9.43
CA HIS A 75 0.35 -3.66 8.63
C HIS A 75 1.48 -4.63 9.00
N ALA A 76 1.76 -4.79 10.30
CA ALA A 76 2.80 -5.72 10.74
C ALA A 76 2.50 -7.16 10.31
N ARG A 77 1.23 -7.61 10.40
CA ARG A 77 0.79 -8.93 9.93
C ARG A 77 0.98 -9.09 8.41
N ALA A 78 0.65 -8.07 7.62
CA ALA A 78 0.81 -8.09 6.16
C ALA A 78 2.30 -8.08 5.73
N LEU A 79 3.18 -7.51 6.56
CA LEU A 79 4.62 -7.44 6.32
C LEU A 79 5.39 -8.68 6.85
N LEU A 80 4.73 -9.58 7.60
CA LEU A 80 5.37 -10.84 7.99
C LEU A 80 5.75 -11.68 6.76
N ASP A 81 6.74 -12.54 6.94
CA ASP A 81 7.01 -13.62 6.01
C ASP A 81 5.76 -14.52 5.90
N PRO A 82 5.45 -15.12 4.73
CA PRO A 82 4.34 -16.06 4.60
C PRO A 82 4.37 -17.23 5.61
N ALA A 83 5.54 -17.58 6.13
CA ALA A 83 5.68 -18.54 7.23
C ALA A 83 5.32 -17.97 8.61
N GLY A 84 4.95 -16.67 8.71
CA GLY A 84 4.55 -16.02 9.94
C GLY A 84 5.69 -15.82 10.95
N GLN A 85 6.95 -15.94 10.53
CA GLN A 85 8.10 -15.81 11.41
C GLN A 85 8.53 -14.34 11.54
N LEU A 86 8.81 -13.92 12.79
CA LEU A 86 9.52 -12.65 13.00
C LEU A 86 11.00 -12.83 12.65
N PRO A 87 11.56 -11.95 11.83
CA PRO A 87 12.99 -11.94 11.59
C PRO A 87 13.74 -11.67 12.90
N THR A 88 14.90 -12.31 13.07
CA THR A 88 15.81 -11.90 14.14
C THR A 88 16.43 -10.58 13.73
N PHE A 89 15.94 -9.49 14.30
CA PHE A 89 16.61 -8.20 14.17
C PHE A 89 17.93 -8.25 14.93
N PRO A 90 19.06 -7.77 14.36
CA PRO A 90 20.28 -7.63 15.14
C PRO A 90 19.95 -6.81 16.39
N ALA A 91 20.21 -7.34 17.55
CA ALA A 91 20.08 -6.55 18.78
C ALA A 91 20.89 -5.27 18.56
N ALA A 92 20.23 -4.13 18.43
CA ALA A 92 20.88 -2.84 18.49
C ALA A 92 21.72 -2.91 19.76
N GLY A 93 23.07 -2.83 19.63
CA GLY A 93 24.03 -3.18 20.67
C GLY A 93 23.52 -2.72 22.01
N SER A 94 23.46 -3.64 22.96
CA SER A 94 22.74 -3.50 24.24
C SER A 94 22.85 -2.05 24.74
N PRO A 95 21.77 -1.26 24.73
CA PRO A 95 21.85 0.04 25.37
C PRO A 95 22.13 -0.25 26.84
N THR A 96 23.26 0.24 27.32
CA THR A 96 23.54 0.28 28.75
C THR A 96 22.29 0.86 29.40
N ALA A 97 21.61 0.04 30.20
CA ALA A 97 20.32 0.32 30.78
C ALA A 97 20.35 1.59 31.64
N THR A 98 20.07 2.76 31.04
CA THR A 98 19.73 4.00 31.76
C THR A 98 19.14 5.09 30.86
N ALA A 99 18.87 4.85 29.59
CA ALA A 99 18.05 5.78 28.81
C ALA A 99 16.58 5.31 28.91
N SER A 100 15.79 5.95 29.76
CA SER A 100 14.32 5.86 29.68
C SER A 100 13.93 6.18 28.25
N SER A 101 13.32 5.24 27.54
CA SER A 101 12.77 5.51 26.20
C SER A 101 11.94 6.79 26.29
N PRO A 102 12.14 7.77 25.40
CA PRO A 102 11.36 9.00 25.47
C PRO A 102 9.88 8.64 25.42
N LYS A 103 9.11 9.20 26.38
CA LYS A 103 7.67 8.96 26.49
C LYS A 103 7.03 9.31 25.13
N ALA A 104 6.28 8.37 24.56
CA ALA A 104 5.56 8.63 23.32
C ALA A 104 4.65 9.86 23.50
N THR A 105 4.79 10.84 22.64
CA THR A 105 3.93 12.02 22.61
C THR A 105 3.09 12.03 21.34
N PRO A 106 1.85 12.58 21.38
CA PRO A 106 1.01 12.64 20.19
C PRO A 106 1.70 13.28 18.98
N SER A 107 2.44 14.37 19.20
CA SER A 107 3.16 15.06 18.10
C SER A 107 4.30 14.21 17.53
N ALA A 108 5.12 13.58 18.37
CA ALA A 108 6.19 12.69 17.91
C ALA A 108 5.62 11.49 17.14
N PHE A 109 4.55 10.89 17.65
CA PHE A 109 3.89 9.77 16.99
C PHE A 109 3.38 10.12 15.57
N VAL A 110 2.67 11.24 15.42
CA VAL A 110 2.18 11.71 14.11
C VAL A 110 3.35 11.97 13.15
N THR A 111 4.43 12.58 13.64
CA THR A 111 5.63 12.84 12.83
C THR A 111 6.28 11.54 12.37
N GLU A 112 6.49 10.58 13.27
CA GLU A 112 7.11 9.30 12.94
C GLU A 112 6.21 8.44 12.03
N LEU A 113 4.89 8.44 12.25
CA LEU A 113 3.93 7.75 11.40
C LEU A 113 3.94 8.32 9.97
N SER A 114 4.01 9.65 9.84
CA SER A 114 4.13 10.33 8.55
C SER A 114 5.47 10.01 7.88
N ARG A 115 6.59 10.05 8.61
CA ARG A 115 7.92 9.70 8.10
C ARG A 115 7.96 8.25 7.62
N SER A 116 7.43 7.32 8.39
CA SER A 116 7.34 5.91 8.01
C SER A 116 6.52 5.73 6.74
N GLY A 117 5.36 6.39 6.64
CA GLY A 117 4.52 6.34 5.45
C GLY A 117 5.26 6.86 4.20
N GLN A 118 5.95 7.99 4.29
CA GLN A 118 6.75 8.54 3.19
C GLN A 118 7.87 7.57 2.75
N GLN A 119 8.56 6.96 3.72
CA GLN A 119 9.61 5.99 3.41
C GLN A 119 9.03 4.77 2.66
N ARG A 120 7.85 4.27 3.06
CA ARG A 120 7.18 3.14 2.36
C ARG A 120 6.83 3.50 0.92
N LEU A 121 6.36 4.74 0.64
CA LEU A 121 6.11 5.16 -0.74
C LEU A 121 7.41 5.24 -1.55
N THR A 122 8.50 5.71 -0.95
CA THR A 122 9.83 5.72 -1.58
C THR A 122 10.31 4.28 -1.86
N ASP A 123 10.19 3.38 -0.89
CA ASP A 123 10.59 1.99 -1.04
C ASP A 123 9.74 1.26 -2.11
N ALA A 124 8.46 1.62 -2.23
CA ALA A 124 7.56 1.07 -3.24
C ALA A 124 8.02 1.38 -4.67
N HIS A 125 8.66 2.53 -4.89
CA HIS A 125 9.18 2.92 -6.20
C HIS A 125 10.21 1.89 -6.73
N GLU A 126 11.12 1.41 -5.89
CA GLU A 126 12.25 0.55 -6.26
C GLU A 126 11.98 -0.95 -6.04
N SER A 127 10.90 -1.29 -5.33
CA SER A 127 10.56 -2.69 -5.02
C SER A 127 10.01 -3.44 -6.23
N ASP A 128 10.06 -4.78 -6.18
CA ASP A 128 9.33 -5.62 -7.14
C ASP A 128 7.81 -5.43 -7.03
N GLY A 129 7.08 -5.82 -8.08
CA GLY A 129 5.68 -5.46 -8.26
C GLY A 129 4.76 -5.74 -7.08
N GLY A 130 4.80 -6.96 -6.54
CA GLY A 130 3.96 -7.35 -5.40
C GLY A 130 4.33 -6.60 -4.12
N MET A 131 5.63 -6.44 -3.86
CA MET A 131 6.14 -5.71 -2.71
C MET A 131 5.90 -4.20 -2.86
N ALA A 132 6.07 -3.65 -4.07
CA ALA A 132 5.73 -2.26 -4.37
C ALA A 132 4.28 -1.93 -4.00
N ARG A 133 3.34 -2.79 -4.40
CA ARG A 133 1.91 -2.64 -4.06
C ARG A 133 1.67 -2.67 -2.54
N LEU A 134 2.28 -3.63 -1.84
CA LEU A 134 2.15 -3.74 -0.39
C LEU A 134 2.70 -2.50 0.33
N LEU A 135 3.91 -2.06 -0.04
CA LEU A 135 4.54 -0.90 0.58
C LEU A 135 3.77 0.40 0.27
N ALA A 136 3.25 0.56 -0.97
CA ALA A 136 2.40 1.70 -1.32
C ALA A 136 1.10 1.71 -0.51
N ALA A 137 0.48 0.54 -0.29
CA ALA A 137 -0.72 0.42 0.54
C ALA A 137 -0.45 0.80 2.00
N VAL A 138 0.60 0.24 2.61
CA VAL A 138 1.03 0.56 3.98
C VAL A 138 1.35 2.05 4.11
N GLY A 139 2.16 2.60 3.19
CA GLY A 139 2.57 3.99 3.21
C GLY A 139 1.40 4.96 3.08
N SER A 140 0.49 4.70 2.14
CA SER A 140 -0.71 5.52 1.95
C SER A 140 -1.60 5.51 3.20
N ALA A 141 -1.84 4.35 3.80
CA ALA A 141 -2.66 4.24 5.00
C ALA A 141 -2.02 4.94 6.21
N GLN A 142 -0.69 4.82 6.39
CA GLN A 142 0.03 5.51 7.45
C GLN A 142 -0.04 7.04 7.31
N LEU A 143 0.14 7.56 6.08
CA LEU A 143 0.04 8.99 5.82
C LEU A 143 -1.36 9.53 6.09
N LEU A 144 -2.40 8.86 5.58
CA LEU A 144 -3.79 9.24 5.80
C LEU A 144 -4.20 9.14 7.28
N SER A 145 -3.67 8.13 7.99
CA SER A 145 -3.86 8.02 9.44
C SER A 145 -3.16 9.16 10.18
N ALA A 146 -1.94 9.54 9.79
CA ALA A 146 -1.23 10.68 10.38
C ALA A 146 -1.99 12.00 10.18
N GLU A 147 -2.57 12.25 8.99
CA GLU A 147 -3.44 13.40 8.72
C GLU A 147 -4.68 13.41 9.64
N LYS A 148 -5.37 12.26 9.72
CA LYS A 148 -6.56 12.09 10.56
C LYS A 148 -6.26 12.35 12.04
N LEU A 149 -5.16 11.79 12.54
CA LEU A 149 -4.75 11.94 13.93
C LEU A 149 -4.28 13.37 14.23
N ALA A 150 -3.52 13.99 13.33
CA ALA A 150 -3.13 15.40 13.48
C ALA A 150 -4.35 16.30 13.62
N ALA A 151 -5.36 16.13 12.77
CA ALA A 151 -6.60 16.88 12.84
C ALA A 151 -7.37 16.61 14.15
N ALA A 152 -7.52 15.35 14.56
CA ALA A 152 -8.21 14.96 15.78
C ALA A 152 -7.52 15.48 17.06
N TRP A 153 -6.20 15.53 17.07
CA TRP A 153 -5.39 15.98 18.20
C TRP A 153 -5.01 17.47 18.12
N LYS A 154 -5.52 18.18 17.11
CA LYS A 154 -5.26 19.62 16.87
C LYS A 154 -3.77 19.94 16.74
N LEU A 155 -3.04 19.06 16.08
CA LEU A 155 -1.63 19.21 15.74
C LEU A 155 -1.48 19.83 14.35
N PRO A 156 -0.31 20.41 14.01
CA PRO A 156 0.00 20.80 12.65
C PRO A 156 -0.12 19.62 11.68
N ALA A 157 -0.67 19.88 10.50
CA ALA A 157 -0.76 18.87 9.45
C ALA A 157 0.65 18.38 9.07
N PRO A 158 0.86 17.06 8.90
CA PRO A 158 2.15 16.56 8.46
C PRO A 158 2.46 17.03 7.04
N THR A 159 3.75 17.30 6.77
CA THR A 159 4.20 17.59 5.41
C THR A 159 4.09 16.31 4.58
N LEU A 160 3.38 16.39 3.47
CA LEU A 160 3.18 15.24 2.58
C LEU A 160 4.09 15.34 1.35
N PRO A 161 4.38 14.20 0.70
CA PRO A 161 5.07 14.24 -0.58
C PRO A 161 4.29 15.08 -1.58
N THR A 162 5.01 15.83 -2.40
CA THR A 162 4.43 16.53 -3.55
C THR A 162 4.14 15.50 -4.64
N THR A 163 2.97 15.57 -5.26
CA THR A 163 2.61 14.69 -6.37
C THR A 163 3.62 14.80 -7.51
N SER A 164 4.08 13.66 -7.99
CA SER A 164 4.99 13.58 -9.13
C SER A 164 4.31 14.08 -10.40
N ARG A 165 5.01 14.90 -11.16
CA ARG A 165 4.56 15.32 -12.47
C ARG A 165 4.74 14.14 -13.43
N VAL A 166 3.68 13.74 -14.12
CA VAL A 166 3.77 12.75 -15.18
C VAL A 166 4.80 13.20 -16.21
N PRO A 167 5.82 12.40 -16.52
CA PRO A 167 6.71 12.69 -17.64
C PRO A 167 5.92 12.60 -18.95
N ALA A 168 5.48 13.72 -19.47
CA ALA A 168 4.73 13.77 -20.72
C ALA A 168 5.70 13.74 -21.91
N THR A 169 6.27 12.58 -22.19
CA THR A 169 6.93 12.38 -23.49
C THR A 169 6.44 11.06 -24.04
N ALA A 170 5.37 11.14 -24.84
CA ALA A 170 4.95 10.01 -25.64
C ALA A 170 6.12 9.60 -26.56
N PRO A 171 6.38 8.31 -26.75
CA PRO A 171 7.37 7.85 -27.70
C PRO A 171 7.07 8.41 -29.09
N ALA A 172 8.12 8.71 -29.87
CA ALA A 172 7.94 9.15 -31.25
C ALA A 172 7.12 8.10 -32.03
N ALA A 173 6.24 8.55 -32.90
CA ALA A 173 5.43 7.65 -33.74
C ALA A 173 6.32 6.59 -34.40
N GLY A 174 6.06 5.30 -34.15
CA GLY A 174 6.83 4.16 -34.68
C GLY A 174 7.90 3.60 -33.73
N SER A 175 8.08 4.14 -32.52
CA SER A 175 9.04 3.61 -31.56
C SER A 175 8.46 2.51 -30.63
N CYS A 176 7.15 2.25 -30.71
CA CYS A 176 6.54 1.16 -29.96
C CYS A 176 6.93 -0.19 -30.58
N PRO A 177 7.49 -1.13 -29.79
CA PRO A 177 7.77 -2.46 -30.29
C PRO A 177 6.46 -3.14 -30.73
N SER A 178 6.52 -3.90 -31.82
CA SER A 178 5.37 -4.76 -32.18
C SER A 178 5.08 -5.68 -31.02
N ALA A 179 3.85 -5.66 -30.52
CA ALA A 179 3.45 -6.51 -29.40
C ALA A 179 3.72 -7.97 -29.75
N SER A 180 4.64 -8.62 -29.03
CA SER A 180 4.70 -10.08 -29.06
C SER A 180 3.45 -10.59 -28.39
N PRO A 181 2.67 -11.49 -29.02
CA PRO A 181 1.49 -12.05 -28.37
C PRO A 181 1.91 -12.68 -27.03
N SER A 182 1.30 -12.24 -25.95
CA SER A 182 1.48 -12.88 -24.65
C SER A 182 1.01 -14.33 -24.76
N PRO A 183 1.76 -15.31 -24.25
CA PRO A 183 1.30 -16.70 -24.21
C PRO A 183 0.02 -16.87 -23.38
N ASP A 184 -0.30 -15.92 -22.51
CA ASP A 184 -1.50 -15.85 -21.72
C ASP A 184 -2.24 -14.54 -22.05
N ALA A 185 -3.35 -14.66 -22.79
CA ALA A 185 -4.17 -13.52 -23.19
C ALA A 185 -4.85 -12.81 -21.99
N ASP A 186 -4.98 -13.51 -20.86
CA ASP A 186 -5.60 -13.00 -19.63
C ASP A 186 -4.57 -12.47 -18.62
N ALA A 187 -3.28 -12.47 -18.96
CA ALA A 187 -2.23 -11.98 -18.09
C ALA A 187 -2.43 -10.50 -17.74
N ALA A 188 -2.37 -10.17 -16.45
CA ALA A 188 -2.37 -8.81 -15.99
C ALA A 188 -1.08 -8.10 -16.43
N THR A 189 -1.22 -6.98 -17.15
CA THR A 189 -0.12 -6.19 -17.70
C THR A 189 -0.28 -4.72 -17.35
N THR A 190 0.79 -3.92 -17.54
CA THR A 190 0.71 -2.45 -17.42
C THR A 190 -0.39 -1.89 -18.31
N ASP A 191 -0.54 -2.39 -19.54
CA ASP A 191 -1.54 -1.91 -20.49
C ASP A 191 -2.97 -2.20 -20.02
N THR A 192 -3.24 -3.41 -19.51
CA THR A 192 -4.56 -3.76 -18.98
C THR A 192 -4.90 -2.94 -17.74
N ALA A 193 -3.93 -2.65 -16.87
CA ALA A 193 -4.10 -1.81 -15.70
C ALA A 193 -4.36 -0.34 -16.07
N LEU A 194 -3.60 0.22 -17.01
CA LEU A 194 -3.84 1.58 -17.54
C LEU A 194 -5.20 1.68 -18.20
N ALA A 195 -5.56 0.74 -19.06
CA ALA A 195 -6.87 0.71 -19.71
C ALA A 195 -8.03 0.63 -18.69
N SER A 196 -7.84 -0.10 -17.58
CA SER A 196 -8.80 -0.15 -16.46
C SER A 196 -8.94 1.22 -15.79
N LEU A 197 -7.83 1.94 -15.55
CA LEU A 197 -7.84 3.28 -14.98
C LEU A 197 -8.47 4.30 -15.92
N VAL A 198 -8.15 4.29 -17.23
CA VAL A 198 -8.79 5.20 -18.22
C VAL A 198 -10.30 5.05 -18.19
N ARG A 199 -10.82 3.80 -18.22
CA ARG A 199 -12.27 3.55 -18.13
C ARG A 199 -12.86 4.05 -16.81
N ALA A 200 -12.16 3.83 -15.69
CA ALA A 200 -12.60 4.32 -14.38
C ALA A 200 -12.63 5.85 -14.30
N GLN A 201 -11.66 6.53 -14.93
CA GLN A 201 -11.66 8.00 -14.95
C GLN A 201 -12.78 8.56 -15.85
N HIS A 202 -13.08 7.94 -17.00
CA HIS A 202 -14.25 8.30 -17.79
C HIS A 202 -15.56 8.17 -17.01
N GLU A 203 -15.73 7.05 -16.27
CA GLU A 203 -16.87 6.85 -15.39
C GLU A 203 -16.93 7.92 -14.30
N ALA A 204 -15.81 8.19 -13.65
CA ALA A 204 -15.72 9.19 -12.57
C ALA A 204 -16.11 10.58 -13.07
N VAL A 205 -15.57 11.03 -14.19
CA VAL A 205 -15.95 12.33 -14.81
C VAL A 205 -17.45 12.39 -15.03
N TYR A 206 -18.06 11.36 -15.63
CA TYR A 206 -19.51 11.31 -15.85
C TYR A 206 -20.31 11.37 -14.54
N VAL A 207 -19.94 10.57 -13.54
CA VAL A 207 -20.63 10.52 -12.24
C VAL A 207 -20.52 11.86 -11.53
N TYR A 208 -19.35 12.50 -11.51
CA TYR A 208 -19.16 13.81 -10.89
C TYR A 208 -19.92 14.95 -11.61
N GLN A 209 -20.00 14.93 -12.96
CA GLN A 209 -20.85 15.87 -13.71
C GLN A 209 -22.33 15.78 -13.29
N VAL A 210 -22.83 14.56 -13.05
CA VAL A 210 -24.20 14.38 -12.55
C VAL A 210 -24.29 14.79 -11.07
N ALA A 211 -23.28 14.46 -10.25
CA ALA A 211 -23.25 14.77 -8.81
C ALA A 211 -23.32 16.28 -8.55
N VAL A 212 -22.59 17.10 -9.29
CA VAL A 212 -22.62 18.57 -9.18
C VAL A 212 -24.05 19.13 -9.33
N LYS A 213 -24.94 18.43 -10.06
CA LYS A 213 -26.36 18.83 -10.24
C LYS A 213 -27.31 18.27 -9.19
N LYS A 214 -26.87 17.30 -8.39
CA LYS A 214 -27.70 16.57 -7.43
C LYS A 214 -27.33 16.81 -5.98
N LEU A 215 -26.10 17.21 -5.70
CA LEU A 215 -25.62 17.51 -4.35
C LEU A 215 -26.22 18.80 -3.79
N GLY A 216 -26.32 18.88 -2.47
CA GLY A 216 -26.65 20.13 -1.77
C GLY A 216 -25.56 21.19 -1.96
N ALA A 217 -25.94 22.45 -1.87
CA ALA A 217 -25.08 23.59 -2.17
C ALA A 217 -23.73 23.58 -1.43
N SER A 218 -23.68 23.08 -0.20
CA SER A 218 -22.45 22.99 0.60
C SER A 218 -21.42 21.99 0.03
N SER A 219 -21.85 20.95 -0.68
CA SER A 219 -20.98 19.90 -1.22
C SER A 219 -20.60 20.14 -2.69
N VAL A 220 -21.32 21.01 -3.41
CA VAL A 220 -21.06 21.31 -4.82
C VAL A 220 -19.63 21.80 -5.08
N PRO A 221 -19.04 22.73 -4.28
CA PRO A 221 -17.67 23.18 -4.53
C PRO A 221 -16.62 22.04 -4.40
N ALA A 222 -16.83 21.08 -3.50
CA ALA A 222 -15.96 19.92 -3.38
C ALA A 222 -16.10 19.01 -4.61
N ALA A 223 -17.32 18.69 -5.02
CA ALA A 223 -17.57 17.86 -6.19
C ALA A 223 -17.04 18.48 -7.48
N ALA A 224 -17.14 19.81 -7.63
CA ALA A 224 -16.60 20.50 -8.80
C ALA A 224 -15.07 20.42 -8.87
N ARG A 225 -14.37 20.58 -7.74
CA ARG A 225 -12.92 20.40 -7.67
C ARG A 225 -12.51 18.99 -8.00
N ASP A 226 -13.20 17.98 -7.45
CA ASP A 226 -12.89 16.60 -7.72
C ASP A 226 -13.19 16.21 -9.18
N LEU A 227 -14.21 16.80 -9.81
CA LEU A 227 -14.44 16.69 -11.26
C LEU A 227 -13.23 17.17 -12.05
N GLU A 228 -12.71 18.36 -11.76
CA GLU A 228 -11.50 18.88 -12.41
C GLU A 228 -10.30 17.96 -12.20
N VAL A 229 -10.14 17.38 -11.00
CA VAL A 229 -9.10 16.39 -10.70
C VAL A 229 -9.26 15.16 -11.58
N HIS A 230 -10.48 14.60 -11.72
CA HIS A 230 -10.72 13.42 -12.55
C HIS A 230 -10.50 13.70 -14.04
N GLU A 231 -10.83 14.89 -14.53
CA GLU A 231 -10.52 15.31 -15.90
C GLU A 231 -9.00 15.39 -16.16
N VAL A 232 -8.22 15.82 -15.15
CA VAL A 232 -6.75 15.79 -15.21
C VAL A 232 -6.23 14.36 -15.18
N LEU A 233 -6.73 13.54 -14.26
CA LEU A 233 -6.32 12.13 -14.12
C LEU A 233 -6.64 11.32 -15.38
N LEU A 234 -7.78 11.61 -16.03
CA LEU A 234 -8.15 10.98 -17.31
C LEU A 234 -7.10 11.27 -18.38
N ARG A 235 -6.80 12.54 -18.62
CA ARG A 235 -5.78 12.92 -19.61
C ARG A 235 -4.42 12.30 -19.31
N GLN A 236 -4.01 12.31 -18.03
CA GLN A 236 -2.75 11.70 -17.61
C GLN A 236 -2.71 10.19 -17.84
N ALA A 237 -3.82 9.49 -17.54
CA ALA A 237 -3.93 8.05 -17.78
C ALA A 237 -3.90 7.72 -19.29
N GLU A 238 -4.55 8.53 -20.14
CA GLU A 238 -4.51 8.42 -21.60
C GLU A 238 -3.07 8.63 -22.11
N ASP A 239 -2.39 9.69 -21.65
CA ASP A 239 -0.99 9.99 -22.00
C ASP A 239 -0.06 8.83 -21.60
N LEU A 240 -0.21 8.32 -20.35
CA LEU A 240 0.59 7.18 -19.87
C LEU A 240 0.30 5.91 -20.67
N THR A 241 -0.94 5.67 -21.09
CA THR A 241 -1.29 4.55 -21.97
C THR A 241 -0.52 4.66 -23.28
N GLY A 242 -0.48 5.84 -23.89
CA GLY A 242 0.31 6.10 -25.09
C GLY A 242 1.82 5.93 -24.87
N VAL A 243 2.36 6.43 -23.75
CA VAL A 243 3.79 6.26 -23.38
C VAL A 243 4.16 4.78 -23.22
N ASN A 244 3.26 3.94 -22.72
CA ASN A 244 3.45 2.49 -22.56
C ASN A 244 3.05 1.70 -23.81
N CYS A 245 2.78 2.37 -24.93
CA CYS A 245 2.39 1.75 -26.19
C CYS A 245 1.08 0.95 -26.16
N GLY A 246 0.22 1.25 -25.21
CA GLY A 246 -1.10 0.63 -25.05
C GLY A 246 -2.17 1.35 -25.89
N ASP A 247 -3.27 0.64 -26.15
CA ASP A 247 -4.45 1.21 -26.80
C ASP A 247 -5.29 1.99 -25.78
N VAL A 248 -5.55 3.28 -26.06
CA VAL A 248 -6.36 4.15 -25.22
C VAL A 248 -7.84 3.79 -25.38
N PRO A 249 -8.53 3.33 -24.31
CA PRO A 249 -9.96 3.05 -24.38
C PRO A 249 -10.77 4.32 -24.62
N THR A 250 -11.78 4.22 -25.48
CA THR A 250 -12.75 5.29 -25.69
C THR A 250 -13.78 5.31 -24.57
N GLY A 251 -14.25 6.51 -24.18
CA GLY A 251 -15.35 6.67 -23.25
C GLY A 251 -16.68 6.13 -23.81
N GLU A 252 -17.53 5.65 -22.92
CA GLU A 252 -18.88 5.23 -23.26
C GLU A 252 -19.82 6.45 -23.45
N ALA A 253 -20.91 6.28 -24.20
CA ALA A 253 -21.92 7.34 -24.39
C ALA A 253 -22.65 7.69 -23.08
N GLY A 254 -22.57 6.87 -22.06
CA GLY A 254 -23.12 7.09 -20.71
C GLY A 254 -22.81 5.93 -19.78
N TYR A 255 -22.82 6.20 -18.49
CA TYR A 255 -22.53 5.22 -17.45
C TYR A 255 -23.74 5.01 -16.53
N ARG A 256 -23.87 3.80 -16.02
CA ARG A 256 -24.91 3.51 -15.05
C ARG A 256 -24.54 4.09 -13.70
N LEU A 257 -25.36 4.99 -13.18
CA LEU A 257 -25.16 5.50 -11.84
C LEU A 257 -25.42 4.39 -10.79
N PRO A 258 -24.65 4.37 -9.70
CA PRO A 258 -24.87 3.44 -8.58
C PRO A 258 -26.30 3.58 -8.04
N ALA A 259 -26.92 2.46 -7.64
CA ALA A 259 -28.32 2.45 -7.17
C ALA A 259 -28.57 3.40 -5.99
N LYS A 260 -27.58 3.60 -5.11
CA LYS A 260 -27.67 4.53 -3.99
C LYS A 260 -27.53 6.00 -4.38
N PHE A 261 -27.01 6.30 -5.58
CA PHE A 261 -26.75 7.69 -6.03
C PHE A 261 -27.98 8.58 -5.95
N ALA A 262 -29.16 8.05 -6.25
CA ALA A 262 -30.42 8.81 -6.20
C ALA A 262 -30.82 9.24 -4.78
N LYS A 263 -30.41 8.47 -3.74
CA LYS A 263 -30.75 8.71 -2.33
C LYS A 263 -29.63 9.43 -1.58
N ASP A 264 -28.39 9.09 -1.85
CA ASP A 264 -27.21 9.61 -1.19
C ASP A 264 -26.07 9.74 -2.21
N PRO A 265 -26.03 10.85 -2.96
CA PRO A 265 -24.96 11.10 -3.93
C PRO A 265 -23.56 11.16 -3.29
N ALA A 266 -23.44 11.69 -2.06
CA ALA A 266 -22.15 11.79 -1.39
C ALA A 266 -21.57 10.40 -1.05
N ALA A 267 -22.39 9.52 -0.49
CA ALA A 267 -21.98 8.14 -0.24
C ALA A 267 -21.69 7.37 -1.55
N ALA A 268 -22.37 7.68 -2.64
CA ALA A 268 -22.04 7.10 -3.95
C ALA A 268 -20.70 7.59 -4.49
N LEU A 269 -20.32 8.85 -4.26
CA LEU A 269 -18.99 9.36 -4.58
C LEU A 269 -17.91 8.71 -3.70
N ALA A 270 -18.19 8.52 -2.40
CA ALA A 270 -17.28 7.79 -1.50
C ALA A 270 -16.93 6.40 -2.02
N ASP A 271 -17.93 5.64 -2.49
CA ASP A 271 -17.73 4.30 -3.07
C ASP A 271 -16.99 4.37 -4.41
N LEU A 272 -17.31 5.35 -5.26
CA LEU A 272 -16.63 5.54 -6.54
C LEU A 272 -15.12 5.74 -6.31
N GLU A 273 -14.74 6.64 -5.40
CA GLU A 273 -13.34 6.87 -5.05
C GLU A 273 -12.69 5.61 -4.44
N ALA A 274 -13.38 4.94 -3.52
CA ALA A 274 -12.89 3.70 -2.93
C ALA A 274 -12.66 2.61 -3.99
N SER A 275 -13.52 2.53 -5.01
CA SER A 275 -13.40 1.55 -6.11
C SER A 275 -12.19 1.78 -7.01
N SER A 276 -11.59 2.97 -6.96
CA SER A 276 -10.38 3.29 -7.72
C SER A 276 -9.09 2.77 -7.04
N LEU A 277 -9.13 2.54 -5.73
CA LEU A 277 -7.94 2.12 -4.96
C LEU A 277 -7.30 0.82 -5.50
N PRO A 278 -8.04 -0.29 -5.72
CA PRO A 278 -7.45 -1.50 -6.27
C PRO A 278 -6.82 -1.28 -7.65
N ARG A 279 -7.43 -0.45 -8.51
CA ARG A 279 -6.90 -0.15 -9.85
C ARG A 279 -5.56 0.57 -9.81
N PHE A 280 -5.40 1.55 -8.90
CA PHE A 280 -4.09 2.16 -8.66
C PHE A 280 -3.10 1.15 -8.09
N GLY A 281 -3.54 0.30 -7.15
CA GLY A 281 -2.71 -0.78 -6.60
C GLY A 281 -2.22 -1.76 -7.66
N ASP A 282 -3.08 -2.14 -8.60
CA ASP A 282 -2.72 -2.99 -9.74
C ASP A 282 -1.67 -2.32 -10.62
N LEU A 283 -1.84 -1.03 -10.92
CA LEU A 283 -0.86 -0.29 -11.72
C LEU A 283 0.48 -0.14 -10.98
N VAL A 284 0.48 0.07 -9.67
CA VAL A 284 1.73 0.06 -8.87
C VAL A 284 2.45 -1.27 -9.02
N ALA A 285 1.73 -2.39 -8.95
CA ALA A 285 2.34 -3.72 -9.07
C ALA A 285 2.88 -4.01 -10.48
N LEU A 286 2.17 -3.55 -11.51
CA LEU A 286 2.40 -3.95 -12.89
C LEU A 286 3.29 -2.97 -13.68
N SER A 287 3.64 -1.82 -13.11
CA SER A 287 4.44 -0.79 -13.78
C SER A 287 5.78 -0.53 -13.08
N THR A 288 6.61 0.31 -13.71
CA THR A 288 7.90 0.78 -13.19
C THR A 288 8.10 2.25 -13.53
N GLY A 289 9.10 2.89 -12.92
CA GLY A 289 9.49 4.27 -13.22
C GLY A 289 8.34 5.26 -13.05
N GLY A 290 8.25 6.26 -13.92
CA GLY A 290 7.28 7.35 -13.80
C GLY A 290 5.81 6.92 -13.83
N THR A 291 5.47 5.79 -14.49
CA THR A 291 4.12 5.23 -14.46
C THR A 291 3.77 4.72 -13.07
N ARG A 292 4.71 4.04 -12.41
CA ARG A 292 4.55 3.59 -11.01
C ARG A 292 4.45 4.76 -10.06
N ASP A 293 5.28 5.78 -10.21
CA ASP A 293 5.24 7.00 -9.38
C ASP A 293 3.86 7.65 -9.44
N TRP A 294 3.33 7.83 -10.64
CA TRP A 294 1.98 8.37 -10.84
C TRP A 294 0.91 7.49 -10.18
N ALA A 295 1.05 6.17 -10.24
CA ALA A 295 0.12 5.24 -9.63
C ALA A 295 0.16 5.29 -8.09
N ILE A 296 1.35 5.43 -7.48
CA ILE A 296 1.53 5.60 -6.04
C ILE A 296 0.87 6.90 -5.56
N ASP A 297 1.14 8.01 -6.25
CA ASP A 297 0.52 9.30 -5.95
C ASP A 297 -1.01 9.23 -6.11
N GLY A 298 -1.47 8.56 -7.17
CA GLY A 298 -2.89 8.34 -7.45
C GLY A 298 -3.58 7.54 -6.35
N LEU A 299 -2.95 6.49 -5.83
CA LEU A 299 -3.45 5.67 -4.72
C LEU A 299 -3.65 6.51 -3.45
N LEU A 300 -2.64 7.28 -3.06
CA LEU A 300 -2.71 8.17 -1.89
C LEU A 300 -3.81 9.23 -2.07
N ALA A 301 -3.87 9.88 -3.24
CA ALA A 301 -4.85 10.91 -3.55
C ALA A 301 -6.29 10.36 -3.58
N ALA A 302 -6.51 9.18 -4.17
CA ALA A 302 -7.81 8.50 -4.18
C ALA A 302 -8.27 8.12 -2.76
N GLY A 303 -7.36 7.61 -1.91
CA GLY A 303 -7.66 7.34 -0.50
C GLY A 303 -8.09 8.60 0.25
N ARG A 304 -7.46 9.74 -0.04
CA ARG A 304 -7.81 11.03 0.56
C ARG A 304 -9.19 11.52 0.11
N ARG A 305 -9.52 11.45 -1.19
CA ARG A 305 -10.84 11.80 -1.71
C ARG A 305 -11.94 10.88 -1.21
N SER A 306 -11.67 9.55 -1.19
CA SER A 306 -12.58 8.55 -0.63
C SER A 306 -12.96 8.89 0.82
N SER A 307 -11.96 9.18 1.67
CA SER A 307 -12.19 9.58 3.07
C SER A 307 -12.91 10.94 3.18
N ALA A 308 -12.62 11.90 2.32
CA ALA A 308 -13.27 13.20 2.30
C ALA A 308 -14.77 13.09 1.96
N TRP A 309 -15.18 12.13 1.14
CA TRP A 309 -16.58 11.80 0.86
C TRP A 309 -17.21 10.88 1.91
N GLY A 310 -16.45 10.43 2.92
CA GLY A 310 -16.95 9.70 4.07
C GLY A 310 -16.79 8.19 4.02
N ALA A 311 -16.05 7.64 3.07
CA ALA A 311 -15.70 6.22 3.10
C ALA A 311 -14.72 5.90 4.23
N ALA A 312 -14.87 4.72 4.81
CA ALA A 312 -13.84 4.17 5.68
C ALA A 312 -12.63 3.75 4.84
N LEU A 313 -11.45 4.24 5.19
CA LEU A 313 -10.23 3.84 4.51
C LEU A 313 -9.87 2.41 4.93
N PRO A 314 -9.63 1.48 3.98
CA PRO A 314 -9.12 0.15 4.31
C PRO A 314 -7.72 0.24 4.91
N ALA A 315 -7.34 -0.71 5.75
CA ALA A 315 -6.00 -0.76 6.34
C ALA A 315 -4.89 -0.89 5.29
N LEU A 316 -5.20 -1.50 4.15
CA LEU A 316 -4.29 -1.69 3.03
C LEU A 316 -4.97 -1.21 1.73
N PRO A 317 -5.07 0.13 1.51
CA PRO A 317 -5.68 0.67 0.31
C PRO A 317 -4.94 0.18 -0.94
N GLY A 318 -5.68 -0.22 -1.96
CA GLY A 318 -5.09 -0.78 -3.18
C GLY A 318 -4.83 -2.29 -3.13
N LEU A 319 -5.05 -2.95 -1.99
CA LEU A 319 -5.02 -4.40 -1.84
C LEU A 319 -6.41 -4.93 -1.50
N GLU A 320 -6.80 -6.01 -2.15
CA GLU A 320 -7.99 -6.78 -1.82
C GLU A 320 -7.58 -7.99 -0.98
N LEU A 321 -7.35 -7.75 0.32
CA LEU A 321 -6.98 -8.78 1.29
C LEU A 321 -8.01 -8.82 2.42
N ASP A 322 -8.42 -10.02 2.80
CA ASP A 322 -9.12 -10.20 4.07
C ASP A 322 -8.11 -10.14 5.22
N ALA A 323 -8.31 -9.21 6.15
CA ALA A 323 -7.45 -9.11 7.32
C ALA A 323 -7.49 -10.38 8.19
N GLY A 324 -8.54 -11.20 8.07
CA GLY A 324 -8.65 -12.51 8.70
C GLY A 324 -7.61 -13.51 8.21
N ASP A 325 -7.28 -13.45 6.91
CA ASP A 325 -6.35 -14.38 6.28
C ASP A 325 -4.87 -14.05 6.57
N LEU A 326 -4.58 -12.88 7.12
CA LEU A 326 -3.21 -12.50 7.47
C LEU A 326 -2.69 -13.33 8.64
N PRO A 327 -1.39 -13.73 8.63
CA PRO A 327 -0.79 -14.48 9.73
C PRO A 327 -0.89 -13.72 11.06
N ALA A 328 -1.06 -14.42 12.16
CA ALA A 328 -1.04 -13.80 13.48
C ALA A 328 0.37 -13.29 13.83
N LEU A 329 0.45 -12.15 14.53
CA LEU A 329 1.74 -11.74 15.10
C LEU A 329 2.19 -12.78 16.14
N PRO A 330 3.44 -13.25 16.09
CA PRO A 330 3.99 -14.12 17.11
C PRO A 330 3.91 -13.45 18.48
N THR A 331 3.40 -14.19 19.45
CA THR A 331 3.42 -13.74 20.84
C THR A 331 4.88 -13.71 21.32
N PRO A 332 5.38 -12.62 21.93
CA PRO A 332 6.71 -12.64 22.50
C PRO A 332 6.80 -13.80 23.47
N SER A 333 7.69 -14.77 23.19
CA SER A 333 7.95 -15.89 24.08
C SER A 333 8.43 -15.28 25.41
N GLY A 334 7.60 -15.38 26.45
CA GLY A 334 7.92 -14.88 27.77
C GLY A 334 9.31 -15.40 28.16
N THR A 335 10.17 -14.50 28.57
CA THR A 335 11.50 -14.81 29.11
C THR A 335 11.31 -15.92 30.16
N ALA A 336 11.82 -17.12 29.86
CA ALA A 336 11.80 -18.20 30.83
C ALA A 336 12.48 -17.65 32.10
N SER A 337 11.71 -17.50 33.19
CA SER A 337 12.24 -17.16 34.50
C SER A 337 13.35 -18.17 34.83
N PRO A 338 14.57 -17.74 35.17
CA PRO A 338 15.58 -18.65 35.64
C PRO A 338 15.05 -19.32 36.90
N THR A 339 14.77 -20.61 36.80
CA THR A 339 14.45 -21.44 37.96
C THR A 339 15.68 -21.41 38.88
N ALA A 340 15.58 -20.66 39.96
CA ALA A 340 16.59 -20.65 40.99
C ALA A 340 16.68 -22.07 41.61
N SER A 341 17.70 -22.84 41.20
CA SER A 341 18.10 -24.05 41.89
C SER A 341 18.68 -23.64 43.25
N ILE A 342 17.88 -23.78 44.30
CA ILE A 342 18.37 -23.74 45.68
C ILE A 342 19.03 -25.11 45.93
N ARG A 343 20.31 -25.10 46.20
CA ARG A 343 21.02 -26.17 46.87
C ARG A 343 21.32 -25.71 48.30
#